data_df1349bd1c7f7fb3ea0f0de4156ad804
#
_entry.id   df1349bd1c7f7fb3ea0f0de4156ad804
#
_cell.length_a   1.000
_cell.length_b   1.000
_cell.length_c   1.000
_cell.angle_alpha   90.00
_cell.angle_beta   90.00
_cell.angle_gamma   90.00
#
_symmetry.space_group_name_H-M   'P 1'
#
loop_
_entity.id
_entity.type
_entity.pdbx_description
1 polymer ?
#
loop_
_entity_poly.entity_id
_entity_poly.type
_entity_poly.pdbx_seq_one_letter_code
_entity_poly.pdbx_strand_id
1 'polypeptide(L)'
;MSTRRGCTRGFGPLLTLLSVALACAAPYAKAQEFSLLAGPLVSGGENTYSWSGTYREGLGRFAAWSFSWLNEGHPPGHHRDGQALQAWGRQPLWDDRLELSAGAGPYRYFDTTVASAGGDYSNTHGWGVVGSVRAAYYFDRRWIGIAQLNHVHAFGGPNTTALMFGVGYQLEVSNERGPRERPLPRASNVTNNELTVMLGKTILNSNESESAKAVSLEYRRGLWRYVDVSASYLHEGGHMQSRRDGLAAQLWATRAFFDDSLTLSAGIGPYVAINQTDQLPQDRMGDGRVSGLFAVSASYRFGSRWLARVTWNRVVTRYDRDTDVIEGGIGVRF
;
A
#
# COMPACT_ATOMS: atom_id res chain seq x y z
N MET A 1 3.43 36.25 28.77
CA MET A 1 2.44 35.48 27.96
C MET A 1 2.71 35.75 26.49
N SER A 2 3.40 34.85 25.83
CA SER A 2 3.72 34.98 24.39
C SER A 2 3.32 33.68 23.70
N THR A 3 2.22 33.72 22.95
CA THR A 3 1.67 32.62 22.18
C THR A 3 2.45 32.46 20.87
N ARG A 4 3.32 31.46 20.77
CA ARG A 4 3.91 31.04 19.48
C ARG A 4 2.87 30.20 18.72
N ARG A 5 2.28 30.76 17.68
CA ARG A 5 1.51 30.01 16.66
C ARG A 5 2.51 29.30 15.74
N GLY A 6 2.58 27.97 15.83
CA GLY A 6 3.31 27.12 14.90
C GLY A 6 2.55 27.06 13.57
N CYS A 7 3.16 27.58 12.53
CA CYS A 7 2.65 27.50 11.14
C CYS A 7 3.09 26.18 10.52
N THR A 8 2.26 25.14 10.59
CA THR A 8 2.46 23.90 9.84
C THR A 8 2.00 24.12 8.39
N ARG A 9 2.93 24.48 7.52
CA ARG A 9 2.70 24.51 6.07
C ARG A 9 2.53 23.07 5.56
N GLY A 10 1.32 22.73 5.13
CA GLY A 10 0.99 21.43 4.58
C GLY A 10 1.65 21.20 3.22
N PHE A 11 2.64 20.31 3.15
CA PHE A 11 3.20 19.75 1.91
C PHE A 11 2.37 18.59 1.35
N GLY A 12 1.23 18.27 1.98
CA GLY A 12 0.42 17.09 1.68
C GLY A 12 -0.12 16.97 0.24
N PRO A 13 -0.74 17.99 -0.35
CA PRO A 13 -1.41 17.83 -1.65
C PRO A 13 -0.45 17.70 -2.84
N LEU A 14 0.75 18.27 -2.75
CA LEU A 14 1.71 18.27 -3.88
C LEU A 14 2.34 16.88 -4.12
N LEU A 15 2.65 16.13 -3.06
CA LEU A 15 3.21 14.78 -3.19
C LEU A 15 2.17 13.76 -3.66
N THR A 16 0.90 13.93 -3.29
CA THR A 16 -0.20 13.06 -3.75
C THR A 16 -0.47 13.26 -5.23
N LEU A 17 -0.43 14.51 -5.72
CA LEU A 17 -0.53 14.83 -7.14
C LEU A 17 0.68 14.31 -7.94
N LEU A 18 1.88 14.36 -7.38
CA LEU A 18 3.10 13.84 -8.03
C LEU A 18 3.06 12.31 -8.18
N SER A 19 2.52 11.59 -7.20
CA SER A 19 2.37 10.13 -7.24
C SER A 19 1.37 9.69 -8.32
N VAL A 20 0.26 10.40 -8.47
CA VAL A 20 -0.74 10.16 -9.53
C VAL A 20 -0.19 10.59 -10.89
N ALA A 21 0.55 11.69 -10.98
CA ALA A 21 1.15 12.16 -12.23
C ALA A 21 2.26 11.23 -12.75
N LEU A 22 3.10 10.64 -11.86
CA LEU A 22 4.09 9.62 -12.25
C LEU A 22 3.42 8.34 -12.76
N ALA A 23 2.28 7.96 -12.19
CA ALA A 23 1.49 6.84 -12.65
C ALA A 23 0.89 7.06 -14.05
N CYS A 24 0.57 8.32 -14.40
CA CYS A 24 -0.01 8.69 -15.69
C CYS A 24 1.02 9.01 -16.80
N ALA A 25 2.26 9.35 -16.43
CA ALA A 25 3.26 9.88 -17.37
C ALA A 25 4.13 8.80 -18.05
N ALA A 26 3.94 7.51 -17.77
CA ALA A 26 4.74 6.45 -18.36
C ALA A 26 4.08 5.84 -19.61
N PRO A 27 4.34 6.35 -20.83
CA PRO A 27 3.79 5.76 -22.07
C PRO A 27 4.41 4.40 -22.43
N TYR A 28 5.45 3.96 -21.71
CA TYR A 28 6.21 2.72 -21.99
C TYR A 28 6.49 1.99 -20.67
N ALA A 29 5.52 1.25 -20.17
CA ALA A 29 5.76 0.36 -19.04
C ALA A 29 6.51 -0.89 -19.50
N LYS A 30 7.58 -1.24 -18.78
CA LYS A 30 8.57 -2.24 -19.18
C LYS A 30 8.89 -3.11 -17.98
N ALA A 31 8.87 -4.43 -18.13
CA ALA A 31 9.13 -5.41 -17.07
C ALA A 31 8.39 -5.09 -15.76
N GLN A 32 7.22 -5.65 -15.62
CA GLN A 32 6.39 -5.49 -14.43
C GLN A 32 6.55 -6.73 -13.55
N GLU A 33 6.96 -6.53 -12.33
CA GLU A 33 7.14 -7.62 -11.37
C GLU A 33 6.42 -7.33 -10.05
N PHE A 34 5.94 -8.40 -9.43
CA PHE A 34 5.48 -8.38 -8.06
C PHE A 34 6.37 -9.29 -7.22
N SER A 35 6.74 -8.85 -6.02
CA SER A 35 7.60 -9.62 -5.13
C SER A 35 7.11 -9.60 -3.68
N LEU A 36 7.39 -10.71 -2.99
CA LEU A 36 7.19 -10.86 -1.55
C LEU A 36 8.53 -11.18 -0.92
N LEU A 37 8.94 -10.36 0.03
CA LEU A 37 10.19 -10.49 0.76
C LEU A 37 9.92 -10.53 2.26
N ALA A 38 10.75 -11.25 3.00
CA ALA A 38 10.75 -11.25 4.46
C ALA A 38 12.16 -11.47 5.01
N GLY A 39 12.42 -11.03 6.22
CA GLY A 39 13.70 -11.23 6.88
C GLY A 39 13.85 -10.49 8.19
N PRO A 40 15.03 -10.55 8.80
CA PRO A 40 15.34 -9.85 10.04
C PRO A 40 15.42 -8.33 9.82
N LEU A 41 14.99 -7.60 10.85
CA LEU A 41 15.08 -6.16 10.96
C LEU A 41 15.77 -5.80 12.28
N VAL A 42 16.64 -4.80 12.22
CA VAL A 42 17.34 -4.24 13.39
C VAL A 42 16.90 -2.79 13.59
N SER A 43 16.57 -2.44 14.85
CA SER A 43 16.23 -1.09 15.27
C SER A 43 16.70 -0.85 16.70
N GLY A 44 17.49 0.20 16.92
CA GLY A 44 17.99 0.55 18.27
C GLY A 44 18.79 -0.55 18.99
N GLY A 45 19.39 -1.50 18.26
CA GLY A 45 20.11 -2.63 18.82
C GLY A 45 19.25 -3.88 19.08
N GLU A 46 17.94 -3.81 18.86
CA GLU A 46 17.01 -4.94 18.98
C GLU A 46 16.68 -5.52 17.61
N ASN A 47 16.35 -6.82 17.62
CA ASN A 47 16.02 -7.57 16.42
C ASN A 47 14.52 -7.88 16.39
N THR A 48 13.91 -7.69 15.24
CA THR A 48 12.55 -8.10 14.92
C THR A 48 12.49 -8.62 13.49
N TYR A 49 11.30 -8.78 12.93
CA TYR A 49 11.10 -9.20 11.54
C TYR A 49 10.64 -8.04 10.68
N SER A 50 10.80 -8.19 9.37
CA SER A 50 10.20 -7.31 8.37
C SER A 50 9.66 -8.16 7.21
N TRP A 51 8.61 -7.67 6.56
CA TRP A 51 8.19 -8.20 5.27
C TRP A 51 7.74 -7.08 4.34
N SER A 52 7.75 -7.35 3.05
CA SER A 52 7.26 -6.39 2.06
C SER A 52 6.56 -7.07 0.89
N GLY A 53 5.49 -6.42 0.41
CA GLY A 53 4.90 -6.68 -0.89
C GLY A 53 5.24 -5.51 -1.83
N THR A 54 5.92 -5.79 -2.94
CA THR A 54 6.42 -4.76 -3.85
C THR A 54 5.96 -5.00 -5.27
N TYR A 55 5.32 -3.99 -5.86
CA TYR A 55 5.16 -3.87 -7.30
C TYR A 55 6.29 -3.00 -7.85
N ARG A 56 6.99 -3.46 -8.90
CA ARG A 56 8.08 -2.75 -9.54
C ARG A 56 7.91 -2.75 -11.06
N GLU A 57 8.22 -1.62 -11.69
CA GLU A 57 8.07 -1.42 -13.13
C GLU A 57 9.32 -0.76 -13.69
N GLY A 58 9.87 -1.32 -14.77
CA GLY A 58 11.04 -0.78 -15.46
C GLY A 58 10.72 0.49 -16.24
N LEU A 59 11.62 1.47 -16.17
CA LEU A 59 11.62 2.72 -16.96
C LEU A 59 12.78 2.73 -17.96
N GLY A 60 12.95 1.67 -18.71
CA GLY A 60 14.09 1.43 -19.58
C GLY A 60 15.09 0.43 -18.97
N ARG A 61 16.23 0.22 -19.65
CA ARG A 61 17.20 -0.82 -19.26
C ARG A 61 17.83 -0.56 -17.89
N PHE A 62 18.06 0.71 -17.53
CA PHE A 62 18.86 1.08 -16.36
C PHE A 62 18.07 1.76 -15.25
N ALA A 63 16.76 1.94 -15.40
CA ALA A 63 15.93 2.59 -14.41
C ALA A 63 14.64 1.79 -14.13
N ALA A 64 14.10 1.95 -12.93
CA ALA A 64 12.79 1.41 -12.54
C ALA A 64 12.14 2.31 -11.48
N TRP A 65 10.86 2.09 -11.22
CA TRP A 65 10.17 2.59 -10.04
C TRP A 65 9.47 1.44 -9.31
N SER A 66 9.17 1.63 -8.03
CA SER A 66 8.40 0.65 -7.27
C SER A 66 7.43 1.31 -6.31
N PHE A 67 6.33 0.61 -6.04
CA PHE A 67 5.44 0.85 -4.92
C PHE A 67 5.50 -0.36 -4.00
N SER A 68 5.76 -0.13 -2.72
CA SER A 68 5.91 -1.19 -1.72
C SER A 68 5.00 -0.94 -0.52
N TRP A 69 4.41 -1.99 0.00
CA TRP A 69 3.96 -2.04 1.38
C TRP A 69 5.06 -2.69 2.20
N LEU A 70 5.59 -1.94 3.19
CA LEU A 70 6.63 -2.38 4.10
C LEU A 70 6.01 -2.59 5.49
N ASN A 71 6.20 -3.76 6.06
CA ASN A 71 5.96 -4.00 7.48
C ASN A 71 7.32 -4.07 8.18
N GLU A 72 7.51 -3.23 9.17
CA GLU A 72 8.77 -3.16 9.94
C GLU A 72 8.69 -3.93 11.26
N GLY A 73 7.65 -4.77 11.41
CA GLY A 73 7.48 -5.61 12.59
C GLY A 73 7.29 -4.81 13.87
N HIS A 74 8.02 -5.19 14.90
CA HIS A 74 7.94 -4.59 16.24
C HIS A 74 9.27 -3.97 16.67
N PRO A 75 9.68 -2.78 16.13
CA PRO A 75 10.74 -2.01 16.77
C PRO A 75 10.39 -1.72 18.22
N PRO A 76 11.36 -1.45 19.12
CA PRO A 76 11.09 -1.27 20.54
C PRO A 76 9.99 -0.23 20.83
N GLY A 77 8.86 -0.70 21.40
CA GLY A 77 7.69 0.13 21.70
C GLY A 77 6.86 0.58 20.49
N HIS A 78 7.11 0.01 19.30
CA HIS A 78 6.47 0.39 18.04
C HIS A 78 5.95 -0.84 17.29
N HIS A 79 4.83 -0.69 16.58
CA HIS A 79 4.41 -1.60 15.52
C HIS A 79 4.19 -0.76 14.27
N ARG A 80 5.14 -0.82 13.35
CA ARG A 80 5.19 0.10 12.23
C ARG A 80 5.10 -0.61 10.88
N ASP A 81 4.30 -0.05 10.02
CA ASP A 81 4.24 -0.40 8.61
C ASP A 81 4.02 0.87 7.75
N GLY A 82 4.04 0.73 6.45
CA GLY A 82 3.79 1.88 5.58
C GLY A 82 4.01 1.60 4.11
N GLN A 83 3.93 2.67 3.35
CA GLN A 83 4.00 2.65 1.91
C GLN A 83 5.22 3.42 1.42
N ALA A 84 5.97 2.83 0.52
CA ALA A 84 7.14 3.45 -0.10
C ALA A 84 6.95 3.57 -1.61
N LEU A 85 7.36 4.71 -2.15
CA LEU A 85 7.49 4.92 -3.59
C LEU A 85 8.98 5.19 -3.87
N GLN A 86 9.63 4.31 -4.62
CA GLN A 86 11.08 4.42 -4.85
C GLN A 86 11.41 4.53 -6.34
N ALA A 87 12.40 5.35 -6.65
CA ALA A 87 13.12 5.34 -7.92
C ALA A 87 14.38 4.48 -7.79
N TRP A 88 14.72 3.72 -8.82
CA TRP A 88 15.81 2.77 -8.84
C TRP A 88 16.72 2.99 -10.03
N GLY A 89 18.05 2.97 -9.78
CA GLY A 89 19.04 2.67 -10.79
C GLY A 89 19.33 1.16 -10.77
N ARG A 90 19.42 0.53 -11.93
CA ARG A 90 19.67 -0.90 -12.06
C ARG A 90 20.74 -1.23 -13.09
N GLN A 91 21.52 -2.25 -12.82
CA GLN A 91 22.54 -2.76 -13.68
C GLN A 91 22.30 -4.25 -13.94
N PRO A 92 21.85 -4.64 -15.15
CA PRO A 92 21.80 -6.03 -15.57
C PRO A 92 23.20 -6.59 -15.81
N LEU A 93 23.41 -7.83 -15.39
CA LEU A 93 24.68 -8.58 -15.48
C LEU A 93 24.38 -10.02 -15.96
N TRP A 94 25.41 -10.71 -16.44
CA TRP A 94 25.35 -12.14 -16.82
C TRP A 94 24.24 -12.45 -17.81
N ASP A 95 24.22 -11.73 -18.93
CA ASP A 95 23.17 -11.85 -19.96
C ASP A 95 21.77 -11.71 -19.38
N ASP A 96 21.60 -10.65 -18.55
CA ASP A 96 20.35 -10.28 -17.88
C ASP A 96 19.83 -11.31 -16.86
N ARG A 97 20.65 -12.28 -16.43
CA ARG A 97 20.27 -13.24 -15.38
C ARG A 97 20.35 -12.66 -13.97
N LEU A 98 21.28 -11.74 -13.74
CA LEU A 98 21.43 -11.05 -12.47
C LEU A 98 21.19 -9.55 -12.68
N GLU A 99 20.44 -8.95 -11.79
CA GLU A 99 20.30 -7.50 -11.70
C GLU A 99 20.78 -7.04 -10.34
N LEU A 100 21.67 -6.06 -10.31
CA LEU A 100 21.99 -5.28 -9.13
C LEU A 100 21.33 -3.92 -9.25
N SER A 101 20.68 -3.47 -8.19
CA SER A 101 19.98 -2.18 -8.19
C SER A 101 20.05 -1.48 -6.85
N ALA A 102 20.04 -0.14 -6.90
CA ALA A 102 19.91 0.72 -5.74
C ALA A 102 18.77 1.70 -5.97
N GLY A 103 18.00 1.96 -4.93
CA GLY A 103 16.83 2.84 -5.00
C GLY A 103 16.60 3.62 -3.74
N ALA A 104 15.89 4.74 -3.87
CA ALA A 104 15.46 5.54 -2.74
C ALA A 104 14.13 6.24 -3.05
N GLY A 105 13.43 6.65 -1.98
CA GLY A 105 12.23 7.42 -2.13
C GLY A 105 11.47 7.69 -0.84
N PRO A 106 10.38 8.44 -0.91
CA PRO A 106 9.55 8.75 0.25
C PRO A 106 8.88 7.50 0.82
N TYR A 107 8.75 7.50 2.14
CA TYR A 107 8.08 6.49 2.92
C TYR A 107 7.02 7.15 3.80
N ARG A 108 5.77 6.74 3.65
CA ARG A 108 4.66 7.13 4.53
C ARG A 108 4.41 6.00 5.51
N TYR A 109 4.67 6.23 6.79
CA TYR A 109 4.48 5.19 7.81
C TYR A 109 3.26 5.45 8.69
N PHE A 110 2.74 4.35 9.24
CA PHE A 110 1.71 4.24 10.24
C PHE A 110 2.31 3.45 11.41
N ASP A 111 2.23 3.98 12.60
CA ASP A 111 2.95 3.47 13.76
C ASP A 111 2.03 3.41 14.97
N THR A 112 1.83 2.21 15.51
CA THR A 112 1.12 2.00 16.76
C THR A 112 2.15 1.92 17.88
N THR A 113 2.10 2.87 18.81
CA THR A 113 3.05 2.98 19.91
C THR A 113 2.38 2.73 21.25
N VAL A 114 3.12 2.20 22.22
CA VAL A 114 2.66 2.10 23.61
C VAL A 114 2.69 3.50 24.22
N ALA A 115 1.57 3.95 24.77
CA ALA A 115 1.51 5.24 25.43
C ALA A 115 2.40 5.29 26.66
N SER A 116 3.17 6.38 26.83
CA SER A 116 4.19 6.52 27.87
C SER A 116 3.66 6.51 29.32
N ALA A 117 2.35 6.48 29.52
CA ALA A 117 1.69 6.62 30.85
C ALA A 117 0.84 5.38 31.25
N GLY A 118 1.23 4.20 30.79
CA GLY A 118 0.69 2.94 31.31
C GLY A 118 -0.77 2.69 30.98
N GLY A 119 -1.05 2.22 29.80
CA GLY A 119 -2.29 1.54 29.53
C GLY A 119 -2.93 1.74 28.18
N ASP A 120 -2.64 2.78 27.44
CA ASP A 120 -3.28 2.99 26.14
C ASP A 120 -2.23 3.08 25.01
N TYR A 121 -2.66 2.85 23.78
CA TYR A 121 -1.84 2.96 22.57
C TYR A 121 -2.10 4.31 21.89
N SER A 122 -1.19 4.69 20.99
CA SER A 122 -1.38 5.84 20.11
C SER A 122 -1.05 5.44 18.67
N ASN A 123 -1.88 5.89 17.73
CA ASN A 123 -1.63 5.75 16.30
C ASN A 123 -0.96 7.02 15.77
N THR A 124 0.31 6.94 15.45
CA THR A 124 1.07 8.04 14.88
C THR A 124 1.31 7.84 13.40
N HIS A 125 1.35 8.93 12.66
CA HIS A 125 1.51 8.88 11.21
C HIS A 125 2.60 9.86 10.81
N GLY A 126 3.61 9.39 10.10
CA GLY A 126 4.74 10.23 9.72
C GLY A 126 5.28 9.95 8.34
N TRP A 127 6.33 10.67 8.03
CA TRP A 127 7.07 10.53 6.80
C TRP A 127 8.51 10.13 7.10
N GLY A 128 9.13 9.50 6.14
CA GLY A 128 10.53 9.14 6.15
C GLY A 128 11.05 8.97 4.73
N VAL A 129 12.26 8.48 4.65
CA VAL A 129 12.91 8.09 3.40
C VAL A 129 13.38 6.64 3.55
N VAL A 130 13.15 5.84 2.52
CA VAL A 130 13.72 4.50 2.42
C VAL A 130 14.80 4.48 1.34
N GLY A 131 15.97 3.95 1.70
CA GLY A 131 17.04 3.62 0.78
C GLY A 131 17.19 2.10 0.71
N SER A 132 17.43 1.56 -0.49
CA SER A 132 17.50 0.12 -0.69
C SER A 132 18.59 -0.28 -1.67
N VAL A 133 19.20 -1.45 -1.42
CA VAL A 133 20.07 -2.15 -2.37
C VAL A 133 19.49 -3.54 -2.60
N ARG A 134 19.44 -3.97 -3.87
CA ARG A 134 18.76 -5.21 -4.26
C ARG A 134 19.60 -6.00 -5.25
N ALA A 135 19.69 -7.30 -5.04
CA ALA A 135 20.17 -8.29 -6.01
C ALA A 135 18.99 -9.19 -6.41
N ALA A 136 18.77 -9.34 -7.71
CA ALA A 136 17.70 -10.16 -8.27
C ALA A 136 18.24 -11.14 -9.28
N TYR A 137 17.99 -12.43 -9.08
CA TYR A 137 18.39 -13.49 -9.98
C TYR A 137 17.19 -14.07 -10.71
N TYR A 138 17.19 -14.00 -12.03
CA TYR A 138 16.12 -14.48 -12.91
C TYR A 138 16.37 -15.95 -13.27
N PHE A 139 15.65 -16.87 -12.59
CA PHE A 139 15.79 -18.32 -12.83
C PHE A 139 15.30 -18.68 -14.23
N ASP A 140 14.16 -18.10 -14.61
CA ASP A 140 13.52 -18.28 -15.90
C ASP A 140 12.87 -16.98 -16.38
N ARG A 141 11.83 -17.08 -17.20
CA ARG A 141 11.11 -15.93 -17.75
C ARG A 141 10.15 -15.28 -16.75
N ARG A 142 9.89 -15.91 -15.59
CA ARG A 142 8.88 -15.46 -14.64
C ARG A 142 9.40 -15.36 -13.21
N TRP A 143 10.15 -16.35 -12.75
CA TRP A 143 10.56 -16.44 -11.35
C TRP A 143 11.86 -15.73 -11.08
N ILE A 144 11.88 -14.98 -9.99
CA ILE A 144 13.01 -14.15 -9.55
C ILE A 144 13.31 -14.48 -8.09
N GLY A 145 14.57 -14.83 -7.79
CA GLY A 145 15.09 -14.88 -6.42
C GLY A 145 15.64 -13.51 -6.05
N ILE A 146 15.31 -13.00 -4.88
CA ILE A 146 15.63 -11.62 -4.48
C ILE A 146 16.27 -11.61 -3.10
N ALA A 147 17.36 -10.84 -2.97
CA ALA A 147 17.93 -10.39 -1.71
C ALA A 147 17.91 -8.85 -1.72
N GLN A 148 17.42 -8.24 -0.64
CA GLN A 148 17.26 -6.79 -0.54
C GLN A 148 17.60 -6.29 0.86
N LEU A 149 18.40 -5.24 0.93
CA LEU A 149 18.66 -4.48 2.14
C LEU A 149 17.88 -3.18 2.06
N ASN A 150 17.08 -2.89 3.08
CA ASN A 150 16.37 -1.62 3.25
C ASN A 150 16.90 -0.88 4.46
N HIS A 151 17.08 0.42 4.34
CA HIS A 151 17.29 1.32 5.46
C HIS A 151 16.20 2.40 5.44
N VAL A 152 15.43 2.49 6.52
CA VAL A 152 14.38 3.52 6.70
C VAL A 152 14.88 4.55 7.68
N HIS A 153 14.89 5.81 7.24
CA HIS A 153 15.06 6.98 8.09
C HIS A 153 13.70 7.64 8.31
N ALA A 154 13.12 7.47 9.49
CA ALA A 154 11.82 8.03 9.86
C ALA A 154 11.99 9.41 10.50
N PHE A 155 11.20 10.40 10.04
CA PHE A 155 11.28 11.79 10.54
C PHE A 155 10.51 12.00 11.85
N GLY A 156 10.50 11.09 12.75
CA GLY A 156 9.77 11.20 14.03
C GLY A 156 9.60 9.87 14.72
N GLY A 157 10.41 8.88 14.35
CA GLY A 157 10.42 7.55 14.93
C GLY A 157 11.79 6.89 14.81
N PRO A 158 11.94 5.65 15.26
CA PRO A 158 13.20 4.93 15.18
C PRO A 158 13.58 4.62 13.72
N ASN A 159 14.88 4.68 13.44
CA ASN A 159 15.42 4.20 12.18
C ASN A 159 15.50 2.67 12.19
N THR A 160 15.30 2.06 11.04
CA THR A 160 15.34 0.61 10.90
C THR A 160 16.21 0.19 9.74
N THR A 161 16.79 -1.02 9.84
CA THR A 161 17.52 -1.67 8.76
C THR A 161 17.06 -3.12 8.66
N ALA A 162 16.60 -3.52 7.48
CA ALA A 162 16.10 -4.87 7.23
C ALA A 162 16.87 -5.54 6.11
N LEU A 163 17.32 -6.78 6.33
CA LEU A 163 17.85 -7.66 5.29
C LEU A 163 16.77 -8.69 4.96
N MET A 164 16.24 -8.64 3.74
CA MET A 164 15.10 -9.45 3.33
C MET A 164 15.46 -10.33 2.14
N PHE A 165 14.85 -11.51 2.12
CA PHE A 165 14.94 -12.47 1.03
C PHE A 165 13.54 -12.87 0.57
N GLY A 166 13.41 -13.27 -0.68
CA GLY A 166 12.12 -13.75 -1.16
C GLY A 166 12.07 -13.98 -2.66
N VAL A 167 10.87 -14.01 -3.16
CA VAL A 167 10.59 -14.35 -4.54
C VAL A 167 9.82 -13.23 -5.24
N GLY A 168 10.13 -13.06 -6.50
CA GLY A 168 9.40 -12.21 -7.42
C GLY A 168 8.83 -12.99 -8.58
N TYR A 169 7.80 -12.44 -9.20
CA TYR A 169 7.15 -13.00 -10.36
C TYR A 169 6.95 -11.90 -11.41
N GLN A 170 7.38 -12.14 -12.64
CA GLN A 170 7.12 -11.25 -13.76
C GLN A 170 5.66 -11.42 -14.22
N LEU A 171 4.88 -10.37 -14.09
CA LEU A 171 3.45 -10.36 -14.37
C LEU A 171 3.16 -10.45 -15.87
N GLU A 172 4.01 -9.82 -16.70
CA GLU A 172 3.95 -9.95 -18.15
C GLU A 172 5.04 -10.90 -18.66
N VAL A 173 4.66 -11.79 -19.56
CA VAL A 173 5.62 -12.75 -20.13
C VAL A 173 6.54 -12.06 -21.13
N SER A 174 7.83 -12.12 -20.87
CA SER A 174 8.85 -11.81 -21.86
C SER A 174 9.29 -13.09 -22.59
N ASN A 175 9.65 -13.00 -23.87
CA ASN A 175 10.27 -14.11 -24.60
C ASN A 175 11.72 -14.38 -24.15
N GLU A 176 12.29 -13.51 -23.31
CA GLU A 176 13.66 -13.52 -22.87
C GLU A 176 13.76 -13.33 -21.36
N ARG A 177 14.86 -13.78 -20.74
CA ARG A 177 15.13 -13.61 -19.31
C ARG A 177 15.53 -12.17 -19.00
N GLY A 178 15.36 -11.77 -17.74
CA GLY A 178 15.85 -10.49 -17.23
C GLY A 178 14.82 -9.34 -17.30
N PRO A 179 15.22 -8.18 -16.80
CA PRO A 179 14.37 -6.99 -16.76
C PRO A 179 14.29 -6.35 -18.15
N ARG A 180 13.33 -6.74 -18.95
CA ARG A 180 13.18 -6.27 -20.34
C ARG A 180 11.99 -5.36 -20.56
N GLU A 181 12.10 -4.63 -21.68
CA GLU A 181 11.14 -3.66 -22.13
C GLU A 181 10.09 -4.31 -23.03
N ARG A 182 8.83 -4.23 -22.67
CA ARG A 182 7.74 -4.57 -23.58
C ARG A 182 6.74 -3.42 -23.68
N PRO A 183 6.37 -2.97 -24.90
CA PRO A 183 5.31 -2.00 -25.06
C PRO A 183 4.01 -2.60 -24.54
N LEU A 184 3.32 -1.89 -23.65
CA LEU A 184 1.97 -2.30 -23.25
C LEU A 184 1.01 -2.14 -24.44
N PRO A 185 0.07 -3.07 -24.64
CA PRO A 185 -1.01 -2.90 -25.60
C PRO A 185 -1.76 -1.60 -25.34
N ARG A 186 -2.12 -0.88 -26.38
CA ARG A 186 -2.96 0.34 -26.29
C ARG A 186 -4.42 -0.06 -26.06
N ALA A 187 -4.77 -0.60 -24.92
CA ALA A 187 -6.16 -0.80 -24.57
C ALA A 187 -6.79 0.48 -24.02
N SER A 188 -8.05 0.69 -24.30
CA SER A 188 -8.94 1.61 -23.61
C SER A 188 -8.99 1.28 -22.10
N ASN A 189 -9.86 1.88 -21.33
CA ASN A 189 -10.05 1.59 -19.91
C ASN A 189 -10.18 0.08 -19.65
N VAL A 190 -9.40 -0.43 -18.69
CA VAL A 190 -9.46 -1.84 -18.29
C VAL A 190 -10.64 -2.10 -17.37
N THR A 191 -10.91 -1.18 -16.46
CA THR A 191 -12.05 -1.19 -15.56
C THR A 191 -13.24 -0.52 -16.23
N ASN A 192 -14.31 -1.26 -16.42
CA ASN A 192 -15.62 -0.71 -16.80
C ASN A 192 -16.37 -0.27 -15.53
N ASN A 193 -17.70 -0.39 -15.52
CA ASN A 193 -18.46 -0.28 -14.29
C ASN A 193 -18.41 -1.64 -13.56
N GLU A 194 -18.00 -1.64 -12.31
CA GLU A 194 -17.88 -2.84 -11.49
C GLU A 194 -18.59 -2.61 -10.14
N LEU A 195 -19.47 -3.51 -9.74
CA LEU A 195 -20.12 -3.52 -8.45
C LEU A 195 -19.70 -4.78 -7.71
N THR A 196 -19.11 -4.62 -6.52
CA THR A 196 -18.52 -5.72 -5.74
C THR A 196 -19.06 -5.72 -4.31
N VAL A 197 -19.49 -6.88 -3.83
CA VAL A 197 -19.79 -7.14 -2.43
C VAL A 197 -18.61 -7.90 -1.84
N MET A 198 -18.09 -7.44 -0.71
CA MET A 198 -16.94 -8.03 -0.05
C MET A 198 -17.26 -8.32 1.43
N LEU A 199 -16.66 -9.38 1.92
CA LEU A 199 -16.72 -9.83 3.31
C LEU A 199 -15.30 -10.02 3.82
N GLY A 200 -15.10 -9.72 5.09
CA GLY A 200 -13.76 -9.83 5.64
C GLY A 200 -13.67 -9.56 7.14
N LYS A 201 -12.56 -9.00 7.50
CA LYS A 201 -12.20 -8.74 8.89
C LYS A 201 -11.61 -7.34 9.03
N THR A 202 -12.11 -6.61 10.02
CA THR A 202 -11.48 -5.39 10.52
C THR A 202 -10.57 -5.74 11.68
N ILE A 203 -9.40 -5.14 11.73
CA ILE A 203 -8.42 -5.25 12.81
C ILE A 203 -8.14 -3.85 13.31
N LEU A 204 -8.38 -3.60 14.58
CA LEU A 204 -8.04 -2.33 15.22
C LEU A 204 -6.52 -2.31 15.47
N ASN A 205 -5.87 -1.24 15.06
CA ASN A 205 -4.43 -1.03 15.29
C ASN A 205 -4.22 -0.55 16.74
N SER A 206 -4.25 -1.52 17.64
CA SER A 206 -4.09 -1.39 19.08
C SER A 206 -3.11 -2.44 19.61
N ASN A 207 -2.73 -2.35 20.87
CA ASN A 207 -1.87 -3.36 21.52
C ASN A 207 -2.50 -4.76 21.53
N GLU A 208 -3.84 -4.83 21.59
CA GLU A 208 -4.59 -6.08 21.64
C GLU A 208 -5.02 -6.60 20.27
N SER A 209 -4.92 -5.76 19.23
CA SER A 209 -5.33 -6.09 17.85
C SER A 209 -6.74 -6.67 17.77
N GLU A 210 -7.69 -6.05 18.47
CA GLU A 210 -9.10 -6.45 18.43
C GLU A 210 -9.62 -6.54 17.01
N SER A 211 -10.54 -7.45 16.77
CA SER A 211 -11.04 -7.66 15.42
C SER A 211 -12.54 -7.93 15.35
N ALA A 212 -13.17 -7.49 14.25
CA ALA A 212 -14.57 -7.68 13.96
C ALA A 212 -14.78 -8.15 12.51
N LYS A 213 -16.03 -8.55 12.20
CA LYS A 213 -16.42 -8.86 10.81
C LYS A 213 -16.63 -7.58 10.04
N ALA A 214 -16.09 -7.52 8.83
CA ALA A 214 -16.29 -6.42 7.90
C ALA A 214 -17.19 -6.84 6.73
N VAL A 215 -17.95 -5.88 6.22
CA VAL A 215 -18.77 -6.01 5.01
C VAL A 215 -18.66 -4.73 4.21
N SER A 216 -18.44 -4.83 2.91
CA SER A 216 -18.46 -3.65 2.05
C SER A 216 -19.21 -3.88 0.73
N LEU A 217 -19.68 -2.76 0.19
CA LEU A 217 -20.23 -2.64 -1.15
C LEU A 217 -19.45 -1.56 -1.86
N GLU A 218 -18.73 -1.92 -2.94
CA GLU A 218 -17.93 -1.00 -3.73
C GLU A 218 -18.45 -0.92 -5.16
N TYR A 219 -18.69 0.30 -5.63
CA TYR A 219 -18.82 0.62 -7.06
C TYR A 219 -17.51 1.23 -7.54
N ARG A 220 -16.90 0.66 -8.60
CA ARG A 220 -15.66 1.15 -9.21
C ARG A 220 -15.86 1.37 -10.70
N ARG A 221 -15.30 2.50 -11.20
CA ARG A 221 -15.33 2.86 -12.61
C ARG A 221 -13.96 3.33 -13.08
N GLY A 222 -13.53 2.84 -14.24
CA GLY A 222 -12.34 3.34 -14.93
C GLY A 222 -12.60 4.72 -15.53
N LEU A 223 -11.77 5.69 -15.17
CA LEU A 223 -11.74 7.03 -15.80
C LEU A 223 -10.80 7.03 -16.99
N TRP A 224 -9.61 6.47 -16.80
CA TRP A 224 -8.58 6.35 -17.80
C TRP A 224 -7.92 4.97 -17.69
N ARG A 225 -7.03 4.66 -18.64
CA ARG A 225 -6.36 3.36 -18.69
C ARG A 225 -5.73 2.91 -17.37
N TYR A 226 -5.20 3.85 -16.59
CA TYR A 226 -4.44 3.58 -15.36
C TYR A 226 -5.07 4.19 -14.12
N VAL A 227 -6.26 4.78 -14.25
CA VAL A 227 -6.91 5.51 -13.17
C VAL A 227 -8.37 5.11 -13.09
N ASP A 228 -8.75 4.62 -11.91
CA ASP A 228 -10.13 4.32 -11.56
C ASP A 228 -10.60 5.23 -10.43
N VAL A 229 -11.91 5.35 -10.28
CA VAL A 229 -12.56 5.92 -9.10
C VAL A 229 -13.47 4.90 -8.49
N SER A 230 -13.66 4.96 -7.18
CA SER A 230 -14.68 4.18 -6.50
C SER A 230 -15.47 4.99 -5.50
N ALA A 231 -16.68 4.51 -5.24
CA ALA A 231 -17.48 4.88 -4.08
C ALA A 231 -17.85 3.59 -3.34
N SER A 232 -17.71 3.58 -2.02
CA SER A 232 -18.00 2.38 -1.24
C SER A 232 -18.71 2.72 0.08
N TYR A 233 -19.56 1.79 0.52
CA TYR A 233 -19.99 1.68 1.89
C TYR A 233 -19.16 0.61 2.58
N LEU A 234 -18.63 0.92 3.76
CA LEU A 234 -17.81 0.03 4.56
C LEU A 234 -18.40 -0.08 5.97
N HIS A 235 -18.80 -1.29 6.35
CA HIS A 235 -19.15 -1.68 7.70
C HIS A 235 -17.93 -2.33 8.35
N GLU A 236 -17.33 -1.63 9.32
CA GLU A 236 -16.12 -2.14 10.01
C GLU A 236 -16.45 -3.06 11.20
N GLY A 237 -17.74 -3.33 11.43
CA GLY A 237 -18.20 -4.15 12.56
C GLY A 237 -18.10 -3.45 13.89
N GLY A 238 -18.35 -4.20 14.95
CA GLY A 238 -18.25 -3.71 16.33
C GLY A 238 -17.01 -4.29 17.01
N HIS A 239 -16.13 -3.44 17.47
CA HIS A 239 -15.06 -3.75 18.40
C HIS A 239 -15.51 -3.39 19.81
N MET A 240 -14.87 -3.93 20.85
CA MET A 240 -15.21 -3.54 22.23
C MET A 240 -15.05 -2.05 22.47
N GLN A 241 -14.14 -1.39 21.73
CA GLN A 241 -13.81 0.04 21.90
C GLN A 241 -14.41 0.95 20.83
N SER A 242 -14.82 0.44 19.66
CA SER A 242 -15.46 1.25 18.64
C SER A 242 -16.31 0.44 17.66
N ARG A 243 -17.36 1.09 17.14
CA ARG A 243 -18.11 0.60 15.99
C ARG A 243 -18.20 1.72 14.98
N ARG A 244 -17.91 1.40 13.71
CA ARG A 244 -17.91 2.39 12.66
C ARG A 244 -18.47 1.84 11.35
N ASP A 245 -19.34 2.64 10.77
CA ASP A 245 -19.83 2.46 9.41
C ASP A 245 -19.55 3.74 8.64
N GLY A 246 -19.16 3.64 7.39
CA GLY A 246 -18.82 4.84 6.65
C GLY A 246 -18.93 4.71 5.14
N LEU A 247 -18.84 5.87 4.50
CA LEU A 247 -18.76 6.02 3.06
C LEU A 247 -17.35 6.44 2.68
N ALA A 248 -16.83 5.85 1.62
CA ALA A 248 -15.54 6.24 1.07
C ALA A 248 -15.66 6.58 -0.41
N ALA A 249 -14.80 7.50 -0.84
CA ALA A 249 -14.55 7.78 -2.24
C ALA A 249 -13.05 7.73 -2.49
N GLN A 250 -12.60 6.94 -3.47
CA GLN A 250 -11.17 6.72 -3.69
C GLN A 250 -10.79 6.93 -5.16
N LEU A 251 -9.58 7.44 -5.34
CA LEU A 251 -8.87 7.45 -6.61
C LEU A 251 -7.83 6.31 -6.59
N TRP A 252 -7.77 5.54 -7.67
CA TRP A 252 -6.93 4.36 -7.78
C TRP A 252 -5.95 4.48 -8.94
N ALA A 253 -4.69 4.14 -8.68
CA ALA A 253 -3.74 3.81 -9.71
C ALA A 253 -3.86 2.30 -10.01
N THR A 254 -4.22 1.94 -11.24
CA THR A 254 -4.55 0.56 -11.64
C THR A 254 -3.60 0.08 -12.73
N ARG A 255 -3.17 -1.18 -12.63
CA ARG A 255 -2.42 -1.90 -13.66
C ARG A 255 -3.09 -3.24 -13.94
N ALA A 256 -3.17 -3.60 -15.22
CA ALA A 256 -3.77 -4.85 -15.67
C ALA A 256 -2.75 -5.75 -16.36
N PHE A 257 -2.91 -7.05 -16.20
CA PHE A 257 -2.01 -8.11 -16.62
C PHE A 257 -2.79 -9.29 -17.14
N PHE A 258 -2.13 -10.20 -17.87
CA PHE A 258 -2.71 -11.44 -18.39
C PHE A 258 -3.96 -11.19 -19.23
N ASP A 259 -3.82 -10.36 -20.27
CA ASP A 259 -4.93 -9.95 -21.15
C ASP A 259 -6.10 -9.33 -20.35
N ASP A 260 -5.74 -8.41 -19.43
CA ASP A 260 -6.65 -7.68 -18.55
C ASP A 260 -7.44 -8.54 -17.54
N SER A 261 -7.07 -9.82 -17.40
CA SER A 261 -7.73 -10.71 -16.43
C SER A 261 -7.38 -10.39 -14.98
N LEU A 262 -6.14 -9.99 -14.69
CA LEU A 262 -5.69 -9.59 -13.36
C LEU A 262 -5.46 -8.08 -13.30
N THR A 263 -5.95 -7.41 -12.26
CA THR A 263 -5.56 -6.04 -11.97
C THR A 263 -5.00 -5.92 -10.57
N LEU A 264 -3.95 -5.11 -10.44
CA LEU A 264 -3.43 -4.63 -9.16
C LEU A 264 -3.66 -3.13 -9.09
N SER A 265 -4.14 -2.65 -7.95
CA SER A 265 -4.49 -1.24 -7.76
C SER A 265 -4.04 -0.76 -6.39
N ALA A 266 -3.62 0.51 -6.33
CA ALA A 266 -3.39 1.25 -5.08
C ALA A 266 -4.30 2.47 -5.06
N GLY A 267 -5.03 2.67 -3.97
CA GLY A 267 -6.06 3.69 -3.83
C GLY A 267 -5.88 4.59 -2.63
N ILE A 268 -6.38 5.81 -2.76
CA ILE A 268 -6.41 6.79 -1.68
C ILE A 268 -7.67 7.63 -1.78
N GLY A 269 -8.23 8.01 -0.63
CA GLY A 269 -9.37 8.92 -0.61
C GLY A 269 -9.87 9.23 0.79
N PRO A 270 -10.90 10.06 0.91
CA PRO A 270 -11.60 10.29 2.16
C PRO A 270 -12.52 9.13 2.53
N TYR A 271 -12.63 8.91 3.83
CA TYR A 271 -13.61 8.06 4.48
C TYR A 271 -14.42 8.92 5.46
N VAL A 272 -15.74 8.84 5.37
CA VAL A 272 -16.67 9.60 6.22
C VAL A 272 -17.49 8.63 7.05
N ALA A 273 -17.26 8.61 8.35
CA ALA A 273 -18.06 7.82 9.28
C ALA A 273 -19.49 8.40 9.37
N ILE A 274 -20.49 7.58 9.01
CA ILE A 274 -21.92 7.93 9.09
C ILE A 274 -22.55 7.42 10.37
N ASN A 275 -22.01 6.34 10.91
CA ASN A 275 -22.42 5.76 12.18
C ASN A 275 -21.16 5.39 12.96
N GLN A 276 -20.94 6.03 14.10
CA GLN A 276 -19.77 5.84 14.93
C GLN A 276 -20.19 5.79 16.40
N THR A 277 -19.81 4.72 17.07
CA THR A 277 -19.98 4.57 18.52
C THR A 277 -18.59 4.29 19.09
N ASP A 278 -18.01 5.26 19.78
CA ASP A 278 -16.74 5.13 20.46
C ASP A 278 -16.91 5.31 21.96
N GLN A 279 -16.18 4.55 22.75
CA GLN A 279 -16.09 4.74 24.19
C GLN A 279 -15.06 5.84 24.57
N LEU A 280 -14.81 6.76 23.65
CA LEU A 280 -13.88 7.86 23.87
C LEU A 280 -14.53 8.99 24.70
N PRO A 281 -13.74 9.71 25.52
CA PRO A 281 -14.16 10.96 26.11
C PRO A 281 -14.65 11.94 25.03
N GLN A 282 -15.76 12.62 25.29
CA GLN A 282 -16.43 13.49 24.30
C GLN A 282 -15.57 14.63 23.77
N ASP A 283 -14.53 15.02 24.47
CA ASP A 283 -13.56 16.05 24.08
C ASP A 283 -12.65 15.64 22.90
N ARG A 284 -12.48 14.35 22.63
CA ARG A 284 -11.76 13.81 21.46
C ARG A 284 -12.64 13.50 20.26
N MET A 285 -13.96 13.52 20.42
CA MET A 285 -14.92 13.19 19.34
C MET A 285 -15.21 14.36 18.38
N GLY A 286 -14.76 15.58 18.65
CA GLY A 286 -15.25 16.81 18.02
C GLY A 286 -15.15 16.90 16.49
N ASP A 287 -14.14 16.30 15.86
CA ASP A 287 -13.89 16.40 14.40
C ASP A 287 -13.58 15.05 13.70
N GLY A 288 -13.87 13.92 14.35
CA GLY A 288 -13.40 12.60 13.96
C GLY A 288 -14.14 11.90 12.81
N ARG A 289 -15.16 12.52 12.20
CA ARG A 289 -15.97 11.85 11.17
C ARG A 289 -15.26 11.64 9.84
N VAL A 290 -14.27 12.47 9.53
CA VAL A 290 -13.52 12.38 8.27
C VAL A 290 -12.14 11.82 8.53
N SER A 291 -11.83 10.69 7.91
CA SER A 291 -10.56 9.97 7.99
C SER A 291 -9.92 9.82 6.61
N GLY A 292 -8.64 9.48 6.57
CA GLY A 292 -7.98 9.06 5.34
C GLY A 292 -8.21 7.57 5.10
N LEU A 293 -8.33 7.17 3.84
CA LEU A 293 -8.38 5.78 3.44
C LEU A 293 -7.28 5.49 2.43
N PHE A 294 -6.40 4.56 2.77
CA PHE A 294 -5.39 3.99 1.87
C PHE A 294 -5.76 2.55 1.58
N ALA A 295 -5.58 2.11 0.33
CA ALA A 295 -5.95 0.75 -0.02
C ALA A 295 -5.03 0.16 -1.08
N VAL A 296 -4.89 -1.17 -1.03
CA VAL A 296 -4.37 -1.97 -2.13
C VAL A 296 -5.38 -3.04 -2.49
N SER A 297 -5.49 -3.36 -3.78
CA SER A 297 -6.51 -4.27 -4.27
C SER A 297 -5.96 -5.13 -5.41
N ALA A 298 -6.34 -6.40 -5.41
CA ALA A 298 -6.16 -7.30 -6.52
C ALA A 298 -7.52 -7.79 -7.00
N SER A 299 -7.77 -7.73 -8.33
CA SER A 299 -9.02 -8.23 -8.90
C SER A 299 -8.72 -9.20 -10.04
N TYR A 300 -9.40 -10.33 -10.05
CA TYR A 300 -9.34 -11.32 -11.14
C TYR A 300 -10.68 -11.39 -11.85
N ARG A 301 -10.65 -11.17 -13.16
CA ARG A 301 -11.82 -11.19 -14.03
C ARG A 301 -11.96 -12.57 -14.66
N PHE A 302 -13.11 -13.20 -14.46
CA PHE A 302 -13.44 -14.50 -15.05
C PHE A 302 -14.74 -14.39 -15.83
N GLY A 303 -14.64 -14.81 -17.10
CA GLY A 303 -15.71 -14.56 -18.05
C GLY A 303 -15.92 -13.07 -18.37
N SER A 304 -17.03 -12.74 -19.00
CA SER A 304 -17.31 -11.38 -19.48
C SER A 304 -17.89 -10.46 -18.39
N ARG A 305 -18.51 -11.03 -17.35
CA ARG A 305 -19.32 -10.27 -16.37
C ARG A 305 -18.86 -10.38 -14.93
N TRP A 306 -18.05 -11.36 -14.56
CA TRP A 306 -17.73 -11.65 -13.17
C TRP A 306 -16.31 -11.27 -12.83
N LEU A 307 -16.11 -10.86 -11.59
CA LEU A 307 -14.79 -10.66 -11.00
C LEU A 307 -14.75 -11.14 -9.55
N ALA A 308 -13.58 -11.57 -9.10
CA ALA A 308 -13.23 -11.71 -7.70
C ALA A 308 -12.30 -10.58 -7.32
N ARG A 309 -12.43 -10.03 -6.09
CA ARG A 309 -11.60 -8.94 -5.58
C ARG A 309 -11.16 -9.24 -4.15
N VAL A 310 -9.91 -8.94 -3.87
CA VAL A 310 -9.37 -8.85 -2.51
C VAL A 310 -8.86 -7.44 -2.32
N THR A 311 -9.19 -6.83 -1.17
CA THR A 311 -8.79 -5.47 -0.84
C THR A 311 -8.28 -5.42 0.60
N TRP A 312 -7.21 -4.71 0.81
CA TRP A 312 -6.74 -4.30 2.12
C TRP A 312 -6.89 -2.78 2.21
N ASN A 313 -7.78 -2.33 3.06
CA ASN A 313 -8.05 -0.93 3.36
C ASN A 313 -7.45 -0.57 4.71
N ARG A 314 -6.75 0.57 4.79
CA ARG A 314 -6.34 1.18 6.05
C ARG A 314 -7.06 2.49 6.25
N VAL A 315 -7.93 2.53 7.26
CA VAL A 315 -8.60 3.77 7.71
C VAL A 315 -7.67 4.46 8.71
N VAL A 316 -7.28 5.69 8.39
CA VAL A 316 -6.31 6.49 9.16
C VAL A 316 -7.06 7.61 9.85
N THR A 317 -7.12 7.58 11.16
CA THR A 317 -7.90 8.50 12.01
C THR A 317 -7.01 9.54 12.67
N ARG A 318 -7.61 10.53 13.30
CA ARG A 318 -6.90 11.53 14.12
C ARG A 318 -7.12 11.33 15.62
N TYR A 319 -7.74 10.20 15.98
CA TYR A 319 -8.19 9.93 17.35
C TYR A 319 -7.81 8.53 17.83
N ASP A 320 -6.68 8.00 17.33
CA ASP A 320 -6.08 6.73 17.75
C ASP A 320 -7.01 5.52 17.57
N ARG A 321 -7.71 5.45 16.44
CA ARG A 321 -8.61 4.33 16.06
C ARG A 321 -8.38 3.92 14.61
N ASP A 322 -7.12 3.77 14.22
CA ASP A 322 -6.78 3.25 12.90
C ASP A 322 -7.20 1.79 12.79
N THR A 323 -7.70 1.42 11.62
CA THR A 323 -8.11 0.04 11.34
C THR A 323 -7.54 -0.46 10.03
N ASP A 324 -7.21 -1.75 10.01
CA ASP A 324 -6.97 -2.50 8.79
C ASP A 324 -8.22 -3.33 8.47
N VAL A 325 -8.75 -3.18 7.26
CA VAL A 325 -9.90 -3.95 6.80
C VAL A 325 -9.47 -4.80 5.61
N ILE A 326 -9.40 -6.12 5.83
CA ILE A 326 -9.01 -7.09 4.82
C ILE A 326 -10.27 -7.84 4.38
N GLU A 327 -10.61 -7.71 3.11
CA GLU A 327 -11.86 -8.23 2.55
C GLU A 327 -11.62 -8.96 1.23
N GLY A 328 -12.47 -9.94 0.97
CA GLY A 328 -12.57 -10.59 -0.33
C GLY A 328 -14.02 -10.72 -0.76
N GLY A 329 -14.26 -10.68 -2.07
CA GLY A 329 -15.62 -10.73 -2.57
C GLY A 329 -15.74 -10.98 -4.05
N ILE A 330 -16.98 -10.95 -4.51
CA ILE A 330 -17.38 -11.18 -5.91
C ILE A 330 -18.13 -9.97 -6.41
N GLY A 331 -17.90 -9.61 -7.65
CA GLY A 331 -18.54 -8.49 -8.32
C GLY A 331 -19.00 -8.81 -9.73
N VAL A 332 -19.82 -7.91 -10.24
CA VAL A 332 -20.31 -7.91 -11.62
C VAL A 332 -19.79 -6.71 -12.37
N ARG A 333 -19.56 -6.90 -13.66
CA ARG A 333 -19.11 -5.88 -14.62
C ARG A 333 -20.25 -5.60 -15.61
N PHE A 334 -20.47 -4.33 -15.94
CA PHE A 334 -21.52 -3.87 -16.86
C PHE A 334 -21.17 -2.57 -17.58
#